data_dabc1c02f9e2e349685777c3193c6439
#
_entry.id   dabc1c02f9e2e349685777c3193c6439
#
_cell.length_a   1.000
_cell.length_b   1.000
_cell.length_c   1.000
_cell.angle_alpha   90.00
_cell.angle_beta   90.00
_cell.angle_gamma   90.00
#
_symmetry.space_group_name_H-M   'P 1'
#
loop_
_entity.id
_entity.type
_entity.pdbx_description
1 polymer ?
#
loop_
_entity_poly.entity_id
_entity_poly.type
_entity_poly.pdbx_seq_one_letter_code
_entity_poly.pdbx_strand_id
1 'polypeptide(L)'
;MQLERLFDIVDHQRAHFPQAACVGSLEEGVLRNYSTQEYITTAESLALGLMDLGVVPGDKVALVSGNRAEWSIVDQALLRIGAISIPIYPTSSAEDYAYVLGHSGAKVFFVSNAELLEKAQAANALTPTLQHIFTFERIAGTPHWKELLGRGAERIATLEGYKAQVKRKDLATIIYT
;
A
#
# COMPACT_ATOMS: atom_id res chain seq x y z
N MET A 1 -21.17 7.19 -13.99
CA MET A 1 -20.67 6.13 -13.06
C MET A 1 -21.03 6.54 -11.65
N GLN A 2 -21.64 5.67 -10.85
CA GLN A 2 -21.91 5.94 -9.45
C GLN A 2 -20.60 5.68 -8.67
N LEU A 3 -20.13 6.67 -7.89
CA LEU A 3 -18.94 6.52 -7.05
C LEU A 3 -19.35 5.83 -5.75
N GLU A 4 -19.08 4.56 -5.61
CA GLU A 4 -19.48 3.75 -4.44
C GLU A 4 -18.28 3.32 -3.58
N ARG A 5 -17.10 3.19 -4.20
CA ARG A 5 -15.87 2.70 -3.58
C ARG A 5 -14.79 3.80 -3.63
N LEU A 6 -13.86 3.78 -2.71
CA LEU A 6 -12.82 4.81 -2.63
C LEU A 6 -11.97 4.88 -3.91
N PHE A 7 -11.63 3.75 -4.51
CA PHE A 7 -10.86 3.75 -5.74
C PHE A 7 -11.66 4.21 -6.97
N ASP A 8 -13.01 4.19 -6.95
CA ASP A 8 -13.83 4.74 -8.03
C ASP A 8 -13.57 6.23 -8.25
N ILE A 9 -13.15 6.97 -7.20
CA ILE A 9 -12.83 8.40 -7.26
C ILE A 9 -11.69 8.64 -8.24
N VAL A 10 -10.60 7.89 -8.10
CA VAL A 10 -9.40 8.04 -8.96
C VAL A 10 -9.66 7.48 -10.37
N ASP A 11 -10.42 6.39 -10.47
CA ASP A 11 -10.83 5.83 -11.77
C ASP A 11 -11.75 6.82 -12.53
N HIS A 12 -12.65 7.52 -11.82
CA HIS A 12 -13.45 8.59 -12.40
C HIS A 12 -12.59 9.78 -12.85
N GLN A 13 -11.61 10.18 -12.03
CA GLN A 13 -10.67 11.24 -12.40
C GLN A 13 -9.91 10.87 -13.69
N ARG A 14 -9.41 9.62 -13.80
CA ARG A 14 -8.74 9.14 -15.02
C ARG A 14 -9.62 9.28 -16.25
N ALA A 15 -10.91 8.95 -16.13
CA ALA A 15 -11.83 8.92 -17.26
C ALA A 15 -12.29 10.33 -17.70
N HIS A 16 -12.38 11.31 -16.80
CA HIS A 16 -13.08 12.56 -17.06
C HIS A 16 -12.17 13.80 -17.00
N PHE A 17 -11.14 13.81 -16.15
CA PHE A 17 -10.23 14.95 -15.97
C PHE A 17 -8.83 14.52 -15.54
N PRO A 18 -8.14 13.72 -16.37
CA PRO A 18 -6.80 13.24 -16.05
C PRO A 18 -5.82 14.40 -15.85
N GLN A 19 -4.96 14.27 -14.86
CA GLN A 19 -3.93 15.26 -14.51
C GLN A 19 -2.55 14.75 -14.93
N ALA A 20 -1.71 15.64 -15.44
CA ALA A 20 -0.30 15.34 -15.73
C ALA A 20 0.53 15.18 -14.42
N ALA A 21 0.11 15.82 -13.32
CA ALA A 21 0.69 15.71 -12.00
C ALA A 21 -0.44 15.50 -10.98
N CYS A 22 -0.77 14.25 -10.69
CA CYS A 22 -1.85 13.86 -9.79
C CYS A 22 -1.34 13.72 -8.34
N VAL A 23 -0.24 13.00 -8.17
CA VAL A 23 0.47 12.85 -6.88
C VAL A 23 1.97 12.99 -7.13
N GLY A 24 2.71 13.43 -6.11
CA GLY A 24 4.15 13.60 -6.23
C GLY A 24 4.87 13.39 -4.91
N SER A 25 6.14 13.06 -4.99
CA SER A 25 7.04 12.94 -3.86
C SER A 25 8.48 13.26 -4.26
N LEU A 26 9.34 13.49 -3.27
CA LEU A 26 10.77 13.57 -3.48
C LEU A 26 11.35 12.16 -3.52
N GLU A 27 11.89 11.76 -4.66
CA GLU A 27 12.70 10.54 -4.81
C GLU A 27 14.16 10.99 -4.93
N GLU A 28 15.01 10.63 -3.98
CA GLU A 28 16.44 10.99 -3.94
C GLU A 28 16.69 12.51 -4.11
N GLY A 29 15.81 13.35 -3.51
CA GLY A 29 15.90 14.80 -3.58
C GLY A 29 15.34 15.42 -4.87
N VAL A 30 14.84 14.63 -5.81
CA VAL A 30 14.22 15.10 -7.04
C VAL A 30 12.70 14.94 -6.96
N LEU A 31 11.95 16.01 -7.30
CA LEU A 31 10.49 15.93 -7.36
C LEU A 31 10.07 15.02 -8.52
N ARG A 32 9.44 13.89 -8.18
CA ARG A 32 8.76 13.03 -9.12
C ARG A 32 7.25 13.22 -9.03
N ASN A 33 6.65 13.58 -10.16
CA ASN A 33 5.19 13.60 -10.31
C ASN A 33 4.72 12.34 -11.04
N TYR A 34 3.58 11.83 -10.61
CA TYR A 34 2.83 10.78 -11.28
C TYR A 34 1.58 11.40 -11.91
N SER A 35 1.36 11.18 -13.19
CA SER A 35 0.08 11.47 -13.83
C SER A 35 -1.02 10.58 -13.25
N THR A 36 -2.29 10.95 -13.44
CA THR A 36 -3.42 10.09 -13.01
C THR A 36 -3.30 8.68 -13.60
N GLN A 37 -2.87 8.57 -14.85
CA GLN A 37 -2.68 7.27 -15.51
C GLN A 37 -1.55 6.46 -14.86
N GLU A 38 -0.37 7.07 -14.63
CA GLU A 38 0.76 6.40 -13.98
C GLU A 38 0.43 5.99 -12.54
N TYR A 39 -0.26 6.85 -11.80
CA TYR A 39 -0.70 6.56 -10.43
C TYR A 39 -1.55 5.30 -10.37
N ILE A 40 -2.58 5.22 -11.23
CA ILE A 40 -3.49 4.06 -11.27
C ILE A 40 -2.77 2.81 -11.75
N THR A 41 -2.00 2.89 -12.86
CA THR A 41 -1.32 1.70 -13.39
C THR A 41 -0.25 1.17 -12.42
N THR A 42 0.43 2.05 -11.69
CA THR A 42 1.37 1.63 -10.65
C THR A 42 0.65 0.97 -9.48
N ALA A 43 -0.49 1.50 -9.04
CA ALA A 43 -1.30 0.89 -7.99
C ALA A 43 -1.87 -0.47 -8.42
N GLU A 44 -2.35 -0.61 -9.66
CA GLU A 44 -2.82 -1.88 -10.21
C GLU A 44 -1.68 -2.91 -10.32
N SER A 45 -0.51 -2.49 -10.77
CA SER A 45 0.68 -3.36 -10.82
C SER A 45 1.11 -3.82 -9.42
N LEU A 46 1.07 -2.92 -8.44
CA LEU A 46 1.35 -3.27 -7.04
C LEU A 46 0.29 -4.21 -6.45
N ALA A 47 -0.99 -3.98 -6.77
CA ALA A 47 -2.08 -4.87 -6.36
C ALA A 47 -1.85 -6.31 -6.86
N LEU A 48 -1.46 -6.48 -8.12
CA LEU A 48 -1.11 -7.78 -8.69
C LEU A 48 0.09 -8.42 -7.97
N GLY A 49 1.12 -7.64 -7.65
CA GLY A 49 2.26 -8.12 -6.87
C GLY A 49 1.91 -8.54 -5.45
N LEU A 50 0.99 -7.83 -4.79
CA LEU A 50 0.48 -8.22 -3.47
C LEU A 50 -0.35 -9.51 -3.55
N MET A 51 -1.17 -9.66 -4.58
CA MET A 51 -1.90 -10.92 -4.84
C MET A 51 -0.94 -12.08 -5.10
N ASP A 52 0.18 -11.84 -5.78
CA ASP A 52 1.24 -12.85 -6.01
C ASP A 52 1.93 -13.27 -4.70
N LEU A 53 2.07 -12.35 -3.73
CA LEU A 53 2.50 -12.66 -2.36
C LEU A 53 1.44 -13.41 -1.53
N GLY A 54 0.24 -13.63 -2.06
CA GLY A 54 -0.85 -14.30 -1.34
C GLY A 54 -1.73 -13.37 -0.49
N VAL A 55 -1.68 -12.06 -0.71
CA VAL A 55 -2.63 -11.13 -0.08
C VAL A 55 -4.00 -11.31 -0.71
N VAL A 56 -5.01 -11.51 0.14
CA VAL A 56 -6.42 -11.73 -0.27
C VAL A 56 -7.34 -10.69 0.37
N PRO A 57 -8.59 -10.52 -0.11
CA PRO A 57 -9.56 -9.62 0.50
C PRO A 57 -9.70 -9.84 2.02
N GLY A 58 -9.70 -8.75 2.78
CA GLY A 58 -9.75 -8.75 4.24
C GLY A 58 -8.41 -8.92 4.95
N ASP A 59 -7.32 -9.23 4.24
CA ASP A 59 -5.97 -9.21 4.82
C ASP A 59 -5.55 -7.79 5.18
N LYS A 60 -4.73 -7.66 6.22
CA LYS A 60 -4.23 -6.39 6.73
C LYS A 60 -2.82 -6.16 6.24
N VAL A 61 -2.58 -4.95 5.77
CA VAL A 61 -1.27 -4.48 5.31
C VAL A 61 -0.96 -3.18 6.04
N ALA A 62 0.14 -3.17 6.77
CA ALA A 62 0.58 -2.00 7.53
C ALA A 62 1.42 -1.05 6.66
N LEU A 63 1.31 0.25 6.97
CA LEU A 63 2.07 1.32 6.31
C LEU A 63 2.58 2.31 7.36
N VAL A 64 3.85 2.65 7.28
CA VAL A 64 4.43 3.78 8.03
C VAL A 64 5.31 4.62 7.13
N SER A 65 5.00 5.91 7.02
CA SER A 65 5.72 6.84 6.15
C SER A 65 5.38 8.28 6.48
N GLY A 66 6.28 9.20 6.20
CA GLY A 66 5.91 10.59 5.95
C GLY A 66 5.07 10.72 4.68
N ASN A 67 4.62 11.95 4.38
CA ASN A 67 3.80 12.22 3.19
C ASN A 67 4.59 11.97 1.90
N ARG A 68 4.13 11.01 1.07
CA ARG A 68 4.74 10.68 -0.22
C ARG A 68 3.77 9.92 -1.12
N ALA A 69 4.04 9.95 -2.43
CA ALA A 69 3.18 9.32 -3.44
C ALA A 69 3.06 7.80 -3.24
N GLU A 70 4.13 7.14 -2.84
CA GLU A 70 4.17 5.69 -2.65
C GLU A 70 3.19 5.22 -1.59
N TRP A 71 2.98 6.01 -0.53
CA TRP A 71 1.95 5.73 0.47
C TRP A 71 0.56 5.63 -0.18
N SER A 72 0.21 6.65 -0.99
CA SER A 72 -1.07 6.67 -1.69
C SER A 72 -1.19 5.56 -2.73
N ILE A 73 -0.08 5.20 -3.40
CA ILE A 73 -0.06 4.09 -4.38
C ILE A 73 -0.36 2.77 -3.68
N VAL A 74 0.26 2.51 -2.52
CA VAL A 74 -0.02 1.31 -1.72
C VAL A 74 -1.47 1.28 -1.27
N ASP A 75 -1.99 2.39 -0.72
CA ASP A 75 -3.38 2.48 -0.29
C ASP A 75 -4.35 2.17 -1.44
N GLN A 76 -4.14 2.77 -2.61
CA GLN A 76 -4.94 2.48 -3.81
C GLN A 76 -4.83 1.02 -4.28
N ALA A 77 -3.66 0.40 -4.14
CA ALA A 77 -3.50 -1.03 -4.46
C ALA A 77 -4.34 -1.91 -3.53
N LEU A 78 -4.30 -1.63 -2.22
CA LEU A 78 -5.07 -2.37 -1.20
C LEU A 78 -6.58 -2.23 -1.41
N LEU A 79 -7.05 -1.01 -1.67
CA LEU A 79 -8.46 -0.75 -1.94
C LEU A 79 -8.99 -1.57 -3.12
N ARG A 80 -8.18 -1.76 -4.18
CA ARG A 80 -8.57 -2.50 -5.39
C ARG A 80 -8.69 -4.01 -5.17
N ILE A 81 -7.95 -4.57 -4.22
CA ILE A 81 -8.02 -6.00 -3.89
C ILE A 81 -8.88 -6.29 -2.65
N GLY A 82 -9.49 -5.27 -2.04
CA GLY A 82 -10.29 -5.42 -0.83
C GLY A 82 -9.45 -5.77 0.41
N ALA A 83 -8.16 -5.48 0.41
CA ALA A 83 -7.29 -5.57 1.59
C ALA A 83 -7.45 -4.32 2.45
N ILE A 84 -7.10 -4.42 3.73
CA ILE A 84 -7.33 -3.40 4.75
C ILE A 84 -6.00 -2.69 5.06
N SER A 85 -5.98 -1.38 4.88
CA SER A 85 -4.84 -0.52 5.21
C SER A 85 -4.75 -0.29 6.73
N ILE A 86 -3.56 -0.47 7.32
CA ILE A 86 -3.24 -0.21 8.72
C ILE A 86 -2.17 0.88 8.79
N PRO A 87 -2.55 2.17 8.70
CA PRO A 87 -1.58 3.26 8.80
C PRO A 87 -1.06 3.39 10.23
N ILE A 88 0.26 3.52 10.37
CA ILE A 88 0.95 3.72 11.64
C ILE A 88 1.66 5.08 11.57
N TYR A 89 1.64 5.84 12.67
CA TYR A 89 2.33 7.13 12.72
C TYR A 89 3.84 6.94 12.79
N PRO A 90 4.64 7.71 12.01
CA PRO A 90 6.11 7.65 12.06
C PRO A 90 6.69 7.95 13.44
N THR A 91 5.96 8.73 14.25
CA THR A 91 6.36 9.13 15.61
C THR A 91 6.10 8.07 16.66
N SER A 92 5.36 7.01 16.34
CA SER A 92 5.10 5.89 17.25
C SER A 92 6.39 5.14 17.61
N SER A 93 6.40 4.52 18.77
CA SER A 93 7.51 3.71 19.26
C SER A 93 7.57 2.32 18.58
N ALA A 94 8.64 1.58 18.77
CA ALA A 94 8.73 0.19 18.28
C ALA A 94 7.74 -0.74 19.00
N GLU A 95 7.43 -0.46 20.28
CA GLU A 95 6.43 -1.18 21.06
C GLU A 95 5.03 -0.92 20.51
N ASP A 96 4.70 0.32 20.12
CA ASP A 96 3.43 0.65 19.46
C ASP A 96 3.31 -0.09 18.12
N TYR A 97 4.40 -0.14 17.34
CA TYR A 97 4.40 -0.92 16.09
C TYR A 97 4.12 -2.39 16.37
N ALA A 98 4.80 -3.00 17.36
CA ALA A 98 4.58 -4.40 17.72
C ALA A 98 3.13 -4.65 18.14
N TYR A 99 2.55 -3.75 18.94
CA TYR A 99 1.15 -3.83 19.34
C TYR A 99 0.20 -3.76 18.14
N VAL A 100 0.36 -2.73 17.27
CA VAL A 100 -0.52 -2.54 16.12
C VAL A 100 -0.41 -3.70 15.13
N LEU A 101 0.81 -4.15 14.82
CA LEU A 101 1.06 -5.27 13.92
C LEU A 101 0.47 -6.56 14.46
N GLY A 102 0.71 -6.87 15.76
CA GLY A 102 0.21 -8.06 16.42
C GLY A 102 -1.31 -8.07 16.55
N HIS A 103 -1.90 -6.96 16.99
CA HIS A 103 -3.36 -6.83 17.17
C HIS A 103 -4.12 -6.86 15.84
N SER A 104 -3.60 -6.16 14.82
CA SER A 104 -4.24 -6.17 13.49
C SER A 104 -4.06 -7.49 12.74
N GLY A 105 -3.01 -8.24 13.04
CA GLY A 105 -2.61 -9.44 12.30
C GLY A 105 -2.09 -9.10 10.91
N ALA A 106 -1.40 -7.94 10.76
CA ALA A 106 -0.84 -7.53 9.48
C ALA A 106 0.18 -8.54 8.96
N LYS A 107 0.10 -8.87 7.66
CA LYS A 107 0.99 -9.83 6.98
C LYS A 107 2.15 -9.14 6.27
N VAL A 108 1.93 -7.94 5.77
CA VAL A 108 2.89 -7.14 5.00
C VAL A 108 3.02 -5.77 5.66
N PHE A 109 4.23 -5.24 5.69
CA PHE A 109 4.50 -3.92 6.23
C PHE A 109 5.35 -3.10 5.26
N PHE A 110 4.85 -1.94 4.84
CA PHE A 110 5.60 -0.96 4.05
C PHE A 110 6.14 0.13 4.96
N VAL A 111 7.44 0.39 4.87
CA VAL A 111 8.14 1.43 5.65
C VAL A 111 8.89 2.38 4.73
N SER A 112 9.01 3.67 5.05
CA SER A 112 9.57 4.63 4.10
C SER A 112 11.09 4.65 4.06
N ASN A 113 11.78 4.62 5.19
CA ASN A 113 13.21 4.91 5.30
C ASN A 113 13.92 4.01 6.33
N ALA A 114 15.23 4.19 6.49
CA ALA A 114 16.06 3.37 7.36
C ALA A 114 15.67 3.51 8.85
N GLU A 115 15.36 4.72 9.33
CA GLU A 115 14.96 4.94 10.72
C GLU A 115 13.69 4.15 11.09
N LEU A 116 12.67 4.22 10.22
CA LEU A 116 11.42 3.50 10.42
C LEU A 116 11.59 1.99 10.22
N LEU A 117 12.54 1.58 9.37
CA LEU A 117 12.88 0.17 9.19
C LEU A 117 13.48 -0.43 10.47
N GLU A 118 14.36 0.29 11.19
CA GLU A 118 14.90 -0.17 12.47
C GLU A 118 13.78 -0.44 13.49
N LYS A 119 12.83 0.48 13.61
CA LYS A 119 11.64 0.30 14.47
C LYS A 119 10.81 -0.91 14.01
N ALA A 120 10.59 -1.06 12.70
CA ALA A 120 9.82 -2.16 12.14
C ALA A 120 10.49 -3.52 12.37
N GLN A 121 11.82 -3.60 12.27
CA GLN A 121 12.58 -4.81 12.55
C GLN A 121 12.54 -5.20 14.02
N ALA A 122 12.66 -4.22 14.93
CA ALA A 122 12.50 -4.45 16.38
C ALA A 122 11.09 -4.97 16.71
N ALA A 123 10.06 -4.38 16.11
CA ALA A 123 8.68 -4.82 16.27
C ALA A 123 8.43 -6.22 15.68
N ASN A 124 9.04 -6.54 14.53
CA ASN A 124 8.87 -7.82 13.84
C ASN A 124 9.31 -9.02 14.71
N ALA A 125 10.33 -8.86 15.53
CA ALA A 125 10.79 -9.90 16.45
C ALA A 125 9.69 -10.33 17.46
N LEU A 126 8.69 -9.47 17.67
CA LEU A 126 7.56 -9.69 18.58
C LEU A 126 6.25 -9.98 17.84
N THR A 127 6.26 -10.06 16.51
CA THR A 127 5.04 -10.10 15.68
C THR A 127 5.04 -11.31 14.74
N PRO A 128 4.51 -12.46 15.16
CA PRO A 128 4.60 -13.71 14.39
C PRO A 128 3.75 -13.71 13.11
N THR A 129 2.82 -12.78 12.93
CA THR A 129 1.95 -12.69 11.75
C THR A 129 2.60 -11.95 10.58
N LEU A 130 3.58 -11.09 10.85
CA LEU A 130 4.26 -10.31 9.83
C LEU A 130 5.21 -11.20 9.00
N GLN A 131 4.98 -11.27 7.69
CA GLN A 131 5.70 -12.14 6.78
C GLN A 131 6.70 -11.38 5.90
N HIS A 132 6.35 -10.13 5.54
CA HIS A 132 7.14 -9.33 4.60
C HIS A 132 7.25 -7.87 5.08
N ILE A 133 8.46 -7.31 4.93
CA ILE A 133 8.72 -5.87 5.07
C ILE A 133 9.29 -5.37 3.75
N PHE A 134 8.71 -4.30 3.20
CA PHE A 134 9.20 -3.60 2.02
C PHE A 134 9.52 -2.15 2.35
N THR A 135 10.54 -1.60 1.70
CA THR A 135 10.93 -0.19 1.89
C THR A 135 10.58 0.66 0.68
N PHE A 136 10.26 1.94 0.91
CA PHE A 136 10.08 2.92 -0.17
C PHE A 136 11.43 3.48 -0.64
N GLU A 137 12.38 3.67 0.26
CA GLU A 137 13.77 3.98 -0.09
C GLU A 137 14.57 2.71 -0.32
N ARG A 138 15.61 2.79 -1.17
CA ARG A 138 16.51 1.65 -1.38
C ARG A 138 17.44 1.49 -0.18
N ILE A 139 17.27 0.42 0.57
CA ILE A 139 18.06 0.07 1.74
C ILE A 139 18.71 -1.30 1.51
N ALA A 140 20.02 -1.38 1.65
CA ALA A 140 20.73 -2.62 1.45
C ALA A 140 20.19 -3.76 2.34
N GLY A 141 19.97 -4.93 1.76
CA GLY A 141 19.48 -6.10 2.47
C GLY A 141 17.97 -6.12 2.77
N THR A 142 17.21 -5.10 2.32
CA THR A 142 15.75 -5.07 2.48
C THR A 142 15.07 -4.97 1.13
N PRO A 143 14.01 -5.77 0.87
CA PRO A 143 13.25 -5.70 -0.38
C PRO A 143 12.65 -4.31 -0.60
N HIS A 144 12.82 -3.79 -1.81
CA HIS A 144 12.25 -2.52 -2.21
C HIS A 144 10.84 -2.73 -2.79
N TRP A 145 9.88 -1.87 -2.48
CA TRP A 145 8.48 -2.01 -2.90
C TRP A 145 8.29 -2.17 -4.42
N LYS A 146 9.18 -1.55 -5.22
CA LYS A 146 9.13 -1.67 -6.69
C LYS A 146 9.43 -3.09 -7.19
N GLU A 147 9.98 -3.97 -6.35
CA GLU A 147 10.18 -5.39 -6.69
C GLU A 147 8.86 -6.17 -6.82
N LEU A 148 7.78 -5.62 -6.28
CA LEU A 148 6.43 -6.15 -6.45
C LEU A 148 5.81 -5.75 -7.79
N LEU A 149 6.28 -4.65 -8.40
CA LEU A 149 5.72 -4.17 -9.65
C LEU A 149 6.02 -5.15 -10.80
N GLY A 150 5.02 -5.40 -11.61
CA GLY A 150 5.09 -6.33 -12.75
C GLY A 150 4.91 -7.80 -12.40
N ARG A 151 4.91 -8.19 -11.12
CA ARG A 151 4.55 -9.54 -10.71
C ARG A 151 3.06 -9.78 -10.93
N GLY A 152 2.69 -10.99 -11.30
CA GLY A 152 1.28 -11.36 -11.48
C GLY A 152 0.56 -10.61 -12.62
N ALA A 153 1.28 -10.03 -13.60
CA ALA A 153 0.68 -9.27 -14.70
C ALA A 153 -0.33 -10.10 -15.52
N GLU A 154 -0.14 -11.40 -15.61
CA GLU A 154 -1.06 -12.35 -16.25
C GLU A 154 -2.40 -12.47 -15.49
N ARG A 155 -2.49 -11.99 -14.27
CA ARG A 155 -3.67 -12.07 -13.39
C ARG A 155 -4.56 -10.83 -13.44
N ILE A 156 -4.43 -9.97 -14.47
CA ILE A 156 -5.20 -8.72 -14.57
C ILE A 156 -6.73 -8.97 -14.53
N ALA A 157 -7.19 -10.04 -15.16
CA ALA A 157 -8.61 -10.43 -15.12
C ALA A 157 -9.05 -10.82 -13.68
N THR A 158 -8.17 -11.39 -12.88
CA THR A 158 -8.41 -11.70 -11.47
C THR A 158 -8.52 -10.42 -10.64
N LEU A 159 -7.69 -9.41 -10.92
CA LEU A 159 -7.78 -8.10 -10.27
C LEU A 159 -9.13 -7.42 -10.54
N GLU A 160 -9.62 -7.45 -11.78
CA GLU A 160 -10.95 -6.94 -12.11
C GLU A 160 -12.06 -7.70 -11.37
N GLY A 161 -11.90 -9.01 -11.19
CA GLY A 161 -12.79 -9.83 -10.36
C GLY A 161 -12.80 -9.40 -8.89
N TYR A 162 -11.65 -9.07 -8.30
CA TYR A 162 -11.56 -8.54 -6.93
C TYR A 162 -12.17 -7.15 -6.82
N LYS A 163 -11.84 -6.24 -7.73
CA LYS A 163 -12.46 -4.90 -7.80
C LYS A 163 -13.98 -4.98 -7.85
N ALA A 164 -14.53 -5.92 -8.61
CA ALA A 164 -15.99 -6.09 -8.73
C ALA A 164 -16.65 -6.62 -7.44
N GLN A 165 -15.91 -7.32 -6.58
CA GLN A 165 -16.43 -7.84 -5.32
C GLN A 165 -16.40 -6.82 -4.18
N VAL A 166 -15.53 -5.80 -4.24
CA VAL A 166 -15.43 -4.75 -3.22
C VAL A 166 -16.71 -3.93 -3.17
N LYS A 167 -17.29 -3.78 -1.98
CA LYS A 167 -18.55 -3.09 -1.73
C LYS A 167 -18.31 -1.81 -0.93
N ARG A 168 -19.24 -0.86 -1.05
CA ARG A 168 -19.24 0.43 -0.34
C ARG A 168 -19.04 0.30 1.18
N LYS A 169 -19.54 -0.76 1.79
CA LYS A 169 -19.53 -0.98 3.24
C LYS A 169 -18.37 -1.86 3.73
N ASP A 170 -17.53 -2.33 2.82
CA ASP A 170 -16.36 -3.13 3.22
C ASP A 170 -15.36 -2.26 3.95
N LEU A 171 -14.67 -2.87 4.91
CA LEU A 171 -13.67 -2.18 5.72
C LEU A 171 -12.45 -1.85 4.84
N ALA A 172 -12.09 -0.58 4.77
CA ALA A 172 -10.98 -0.10 3.94
C ALA A 172 -9.71 0.15 4.77
N THR A 173 -9.86 0.65 6.00
CA THR A 173 -8.72 1.01 6.86
C THR A 173 -9.07 0.87 8.33
N ILE A 174 -8.07 0.61 9.17
CA ILE A 174 -8.17 0.65 10.65
C ILE A 174 -7.08 1.60 11.15
N ILE A 175 -7.48 2.66 11.82
CA ILE A 175 -6.58 3.66 12.41
C ILE A 175 -6.55 3.46 13.92
N TYR A 176 -5.35 3.28 14.47
CA TYR A 176 -5.11 3.15 15.90
C TYR A 176 -4.84 4.56 16.49
N THR A 177 -5.52 4.88 17.59
CA THR A 177 -5.43 6.17 18.29
C THR A 177 -5.16 5.94 19.77
#